data_a64dfc52ca358b0cf470a2e7990c40f6
#
_entry.id   a64dfc52ca358b0cf470a2e7990c40f6
#
_cell.length_a   1.000
_cell.length_b   1.000
_cell.length_c   1.000
_cell.angle_alpha   90.00
_cell.angle_beta   90.00
_cell.angle_gamma   90.00
#
_symmetry.space_group_name_H-M   'P 1'
#
loop_
_entity.id
_entity.type
_entity.pdbx_description
1 polymer ?
#
loop_
_entity_poly.entity_id
_entity_poly.type
_entity_poly.pdbx_seq_one_letter_code
_entity_poly.pdbx_strand_id
1 'polypeptide(L)'
;EACLFVLENWNPKDNNSPRFNNGENLYYLNVGSGVDQTIKSLALKIASEIGFYGKINWDSNKKDGTPKKLLDISRIKKLGWQPKIDLETGLKLTIKDYKNEYEKGNLRK
;
A
#
# COMPACT_ATOMS: atom_id res chain seq x y z
N GLU A 1 4.37 1.97 10.86
CA GLU A 1 5.43 2.99 10.77
C GLU A 1 4.88 4.39 10.44
N ALA A 2 4.08 4.58 9.35
CA ALA A 2 3.59 5.91 8.94
C ALA A 2 2.76 6.61 10.03
N CYS A 3 1.88 5.87 10.72
CA CYS A 3 1.07 6.45 11.80
C CYS A 3 1.95 6.96 12.97
N LEU A 4 2.95 6.18 13.37
CA LEU A 4 3.88 6.59 14.42
C LEU A 4 4.68 7.82 13.98
N PHE A 5 5.20 7.80 12.74
CA PHE A 5 5.91 8.95 12.19
C PHE A 5 5.05 10.22 12.22
N VAL A 6 3.80 10.13 11.79
CA VAL A 6 2.88 11.28 11.77
C VAL A 6 2.59 11.80 13.18
N LEU A 7 2.35 10.90 14.16
CA LEU A 7 2.11 11.29 15.55
C LEU A 7 3.32 11.99 16.19
N GLU A 8 4.53 11.59 15.83
CA GLU A 8 5.76 12.14 16.39
C GLU A 8 6.24 13.41 15.69
N ASN A 9 5.95 13.56 14.38
CA ASN A 9 6.63 14.55 13.54
C ASN A 9 5.67 15.54 12.85
N TRP A 10 4.36 15.47 13.06
CA TRP A 10 3.42 16.33 12.38
C TRP A 10 2.37 16.94 13.30
N ASN A 11 2.28 18.27 13.29
CA ASN A 11 1.18 19.03 13.86
C ASN A 11 0.51 19.86 12.75
N PRO A 12 -0.79 19.64 12.46
CA PRO A 12 -1.52 20.36 11.40
C PRO A 12 -1.55 21.89 11.56
N LYS A 13 -1.33 22.40 12.77
CA LYS A 13 -1.37 23.83 13.09
C LYS A 13 -0.02 24.53 12.86
N ASP A 14 1.07 23.79 12.65
CA ASP A 14 2.39 24.38 12.45
C ASP A 14 2.46 25.16 11.13
N ASN A 15 3.22 26.24 11.13
CA ASN A 15 3.35 27.12 9.96
C ASN A 15 3.90 26.40 8.73
N ASN A 16 4.76 25.41 8.91
CA ASN A 16 5.38 24.61 7.86
C ASN A 16 4.60 23.34 7.49
N SER A 17 3.44 23.11 8.12
CA SER A 17 2.59 21.97 7.81
C SER A 17 1.98 22.06 6.42
N PRO A 18 1.82 20.90 5.73
CA PRO A 18 1.07 20.85 4.48
C PRO A 18 -0.32 21.44 4.65
N ARG A 19 -0.75 22.23 3.67
CA ARG A 19 -2.06 22.90 3.66
C ARG A 19 -2.84 22.53 2.42
N PHE A 20 -4.14 22.82 2.44
CA PHE A 20 -4.96 22.85 1.24
C PHE A 20 -4.53 23.99 0.31
N ASN A 21 -4.93 23.91 -0.97
CA ASN A 21 -4.62 24.96 -1.96
C ASN A 21 -5.21 26.34 -1.61
N ASN A 22 -6.26 26.36 -0.80
CA ASN A 22 -6.89 27.58 -0.28
C ASN A 22 -6.21 28.13 0.99
N GLY A 23 -5.11 27.50 1.45
CA GLY A 23 -4.35 27.90 2.63
C GLY A 23 -4.86 27.35 3.96
N GLU A 24 -5.99 26.65 3.99
CA GLU A 24 -6.52 26.05 5.22
C GLU A 24 -5.65 24.90 5.74
N ASN A 25 -5.74 24.64 7.04
CA ASN A 25 -5.01 23.54 7.67
C ASN A 25 -5.52 22.20 7.16
N LEU A 26 -4.58 21.32 6.82
CA LEU A 26 -4.86 19.95 6.44
C LEU A 26 -4.78 19.05 7.67
N TYR A 27 -5.81 18.22 7.90
CA TYR A 27 -5.90 17.33 9.07
C TYR A 27 -5.78 15.85 8.71
N TYR A 28 -5.40 15.54 7.48
CA TYR A 28 -5.16 14.18 7.01
C TYR A 28 -4.02 14.12 5.99
N LEU A 29 -3.36 12.99 5.91
CA LEU A 29 -2.30 12.72 4.95
C LEU A 29 -2.57 11.39 4.26
N ASN A 30 -2.39 11.34 2.95
CA ASN A 30 -2.39 10.09 2.23
C ASN A 30 -1.10 9.30 2.51
N VAL A 31 -1.26 8.02 2.75
CA VAL A 31 -0.15 7.07 2.94
C VAL A 31 -0.25 5.98 1.88
N GLY A 32 0.84 5.69 1.21
CA GLY A 32 0.91 4.66 0.17
C GLY A 32 2.33 4.45 -0.32
N SER A 33 2.50 3.52 -1.26
CA SER A 33 3.81 3.26 -1.88
C SER A 33 4.25 4.36 -2.84
N GLY A 34 3.30 5.11 -3.41
CA GLY A 34 3.57 6.07 -4.48
C GLY A 34 3.89 5.41 -5.83
N VAL A 35 3.72 4.09 -5.92
CA VAL A 35 3.95 3.29 -7.14
C VAL A 35 2.67 2.54 -7.49
N ASP A 36 2.29 2.61 -8.77
CA ASP A 36 1.13 1.91 -9.31
C ASP A 36 1.56 0.68 -10.12
N GLN A 37 0.66 -0.30 -10.21
CA GLN A 37 0.84 -1.47 -11.06
C GLN A 37 -0.51 -2.04 -11.48
N THR A 38 -0.52 -2.83 -12.56
CA THR A 38 -1.73 -3.49 -13.02
C THR A 38 -2.09 -4.69 -12.13
N ILE A 39 -3.39 -5.02 -12.06
CA ILE A 39 -3.85 -6.24 -11.38
C ILE A 39 -3.20 -7.49 -11.97
N LYS A 40 -3.00 -7.51 -13.30
CA LYS A 40 -2.28 -8.59 -13.98
C LYS A 40 -0.85 -8.74 -13.45
N SER A 41 -0.10 -7.63 -13.33
CA SER A 41 1.26 -7.65 -12.79
C SER A 41 1.29 -8.16 -11.35
N LEU A 42 0.34 -7.70 -10.52
CA LEU A 42 0.23 -8.16 -9.13
C LEU A 42 -0.07 -9.65 -9.05
N ALA A 43 -1.03 -10.15 -9.82
CA ALA A 43 -1.40 -11.57 -9.84
C ALA A 43 -0.22 -12.46 -10.27
N LEU A 44 0.54 -12.04 -11.29
CA LEU A 44 1.73 -12.78 -11.74
C LEU A 44 2.84 -12.79 -10.69
N LYS A 45 3.06 -11.68 -9.98
CA LYS A 45 4.04 -11.62 -8.88
C LYS A 45 3.66 -12.55 -7.73
N ILE A 46 2.38 -12.55 -7.33
CA ILE A 46 1.87 -13.47 -6.29
C ILE A 46 2.03 -14.92 -6.74
N ALA A 47 1.61 -15.26 -7.97
CA ALA A 47 1.74 -16.62 -8.52
C ALA A 47 3.19 -17.10 -8.49
N SER A 48 4.13 -16.26 -8.93
CA SER A 48 5.55 -16.56 -8.89
C SER A 48 6.05 -16.81 -7.46
N GLU A 49 5.66 -15.96 -6.51
CA GLU A 49 6.14 -16.05 -5.13
C GLU A 49 5.63 -17.29 -4.38
N ILE A 50 4.39 -17.76 -4.71
CA ILE A 50 3.84 -18.98 -4.12
C ILE A 50 4.20 -20.25 -4.91
N GLY A 51 4.93 -20.13 -6.03
CA GLY A 51 5.28 -21.27 -6.89
C GLY A 51 4.09 -21.80 -7.70
N PHE A 52 3.13 -20.97 -8.06
CA PHE A 52 2.00 -21.35 -8.89
C PHE A 52 2.37 -21.27 -10.38
N TYR A 53 2.41 -22.39 -11.05
CA TYR A 53 2.71 -22.50 -12.48
C TYR A 53 1.49 -22.77 -13.36
N GLY A 54 0.29 -22.69 -12.78
CA GLY A 54 -0.97 -22.88 -13.47
C GLY A 54 -1.36 -21.70 -14.37
N LYS A 55 -2.42 -21.88 -15.14
CA LYS A 55 -2.97 -20.82 -16.00
C LYS A 55 -3.83 -19.87 -15.14
N ILE A 56 -3.57 -18.58 -15.27
CA ILE A 56 -4.45 -17.53 -14.71
C ILE A 56 -5.46 -17.14 -15.78
N ASN A 57 -6.75 -17.34 -15.50
CA ASN A 57 -7.84 -16.96 -16.37
C ASN A 57 -8.43 -15.62 -15.95
N TRP A 58 -8.69 -14.76 -16.92
CA TRP A 58 -9.31 -13.45 -16.71
C TRP A 58 -10.76 -13.51 -17.18
N ASP A 59 -11.71 -13.21 -16.30
CA ASP A 59 -13.12 -13.16 -16.66
C ASP A 59 -13.48 -11.80 -17.27
N SER A 60 -13.42 -11.72 -18.60
CA SER A 60 -13.74 -10.51 -19.35
C SER A 60 -15.23 -10.12 -19.32
N ASN A 61 -16.11 -10.99 -18.78
CA ASN A 61 -17.54 -10.67 -18.62
C ASN A 61 -17.81 -9.83 -17.38
N LYS A 62 -16.82 -9.69 -16.49
CA LYS A 62 -16.93 -8.83 -15.31
C LYS A 62 -16.45 -7.42 -15.64
N LYS A 63 -17.17 -6.43 -15.11
CA LYS A 63 -16.76 -5.02 -15.27
C LYS A 63 -15.45 -4.78 -14.52
N ASP A 64 -14.56 -4.03 -15.13
CA ASP A 64 -13.36 -3.54 -14.47
C ASP A 64 -13.74 -2.61 -13.30
N GLY A 65 -12.95 -2.66 -12.26
CA GLY A 65 -13.06 -1.74 -11.12
C GLY A 65 -12.50 -0.35 -11.46
N THR A 66 -12.09 0.37 -10.44
CA THR A 66 -11.48 1.70 -10.61
C THR A 66 -10.20 1.61 -11.44
N PRO A 67 -10.07 2.36 -12.55
CA PRO A 67 -8.92 2.25 -13.47
C PRO A 67 -7.58 2.52 -12.81
N LYS A 68 -7.56 3.36 -11.75
CA LYS A 68 -6.34 3.71 -11.02
C LYS A 68 -6.64 4.02 -9.55
N LYS A 69 -5.86 3.45 -8.64
CA LYS A 69 -5.95 3.68 -7.18
C LYS A 69 -4.60 4.10 -6.60
N LEU A 70 -3.95 5.05 -7.23
CA LEU A 70 -2.70 5.62 -6.74
C LEU A 70 -2.99 6.86 -5.89
N LEU A 71 -2.58 6.82 -4.63
CA LEU A 71 -2.65 7.99 -3.75
C LEU A 71 -1.47 8.92 -4.00
N ASP A 72 -1.74 10.21 -4.03
CA ASP A 72 -0.68 11.23 -3.96
C ASP A 72 -0.12 11.32 -2.54
N ILE A 73 1.13 10.90 -2.39
CA ILE A 73 1.86 10.89 -1.11
C ILE A 73 2.88 12.03 -1.01
N SER A 74 2.80 13.04 -1.88
CA SER A 74 3.77 14.13 -1.92
C SER A 74 3.85 14.90 -0.59
N ARG A 75 2.71 15.04 0.10
CA ARG A 75 2.62 15.79 1.36
C ARG A 75 3.35 15.08 2.51
N ILE A 76 3.13 13.79 2.69
CA ILE A 76 3.83 13.03 3.74
C ILE A 76 5.32 12.87 3.42
N LYS A 77 5.68 12.78 2.13
CA LYS A 77 7.08 12.82 1.69
C LYS A 77 7.78 14.13 2.05
N LYS A 78 7.10 15.25 1.89
CA LYS A 78 7.64 16.57 2.29
C LYS A 78 7.90 16.67 3.80
N LEU A 79 7.17 15.92 4.62
CA LEU A 79 7.42 15.81 6.06
C LEU A 79 8.61 14.89 6.39
N GLY A 80 9.16 14.18 5.39
CA GLY A 80 10.32 13.30 5.55
C GLY A 80 10.01 11.80 5.60
N TRP A 81 8.74 11.40 5.51
CA TRP A 81 8.39 9.98 5.49
C TRP A 81 8.46 9.40 4.08
N GLN A 82 8.97 8.18 3.99
CA GLN A 82 8.96 7.38 2.76
C GLN A 82 8.62 5.91 3.09
N PRO A 83 7.93 5.19 2.18
CA PRO A 83 7.74 3.75 2.32
C PRO A 83 9.09 3.03 2.27
N LYS A 84 9.36 2.16 3.25
CA LYS A 84 10.63 1.43 3.37
C LYS A 84 10.58 0.03 2.77
N ILE A 85 9.39 -0.53 2.62
CA ILE A 85 9.16 -1.87 2.12
C ILE A 85 8.51 -1.76 0.75
N ASP A 86 9.18 -2.24 -0.29
CA ASP A 86 8.61 -2.37 -1.61
C ASP A 86 7.60 -3.53 -1.69
N LEU A 87 6.86 -3.59 -2.78
CA LEU A 87 5.82 -4.59 -2.95
C LEU A 87 6.36 -6.02 -2.98
N GLU A 88 7.51 -6.25 -3.60
CA GLU A 88 8.08 -7.59 -3.71
C GLU A 88 8.50 -8.12 -2.34
N THR A 89 9.23 -7.32 -1.58
CA THR A 89 9.59 -7.62 -0.19
C THR A 89 8.36 -7.82 0.68
N GLY A 90 7.36 -6.94 0.53
CA GLY A 90 6.09 -7.03 1.28
C GLY A 90 5.32 -8.31 0.97
N LEU A 91 5.25 -8.73 -0.29
CA LEU A 91 4.62 -10.00 -0.70
C LEU A 91 5.33 -11.20 -0.08
N LYS A 92 6.66 -11.25 -0.15
CA LYS A 92 7.47 -12.35 0.45
C LYS A 92 7.20 -12.48 1.95
N LEU A 93 7.24 -11.37 2.66
CA LEU A 93 6.98 -11.35 4.10
C LEU A 93 5.54 -11.81 4.41
N THR A 94 4.56 -11.25 3.72
CA THR A 94 3.13 -11.58 3.94
C THR A 94 2.83 -13.04 3.64
N ILE A 95 3.36 -13.59 2.55
CA ILE A 95 3.15 -15.00 2.18
C ILE A 95 3.80 -15.93 3.21
N LYS A 96 5.01 -15.58 3.68
CA LYS A 96 5.69 -16.33 4.73
C LYS A 96 4.88 -16.34 6.03
N ASP A 97 4.41 -15.19 6.47
CA ASP A 97 3.62 -15.08 7.69
C ASP A 97 2.29 -15.81 7.56
N TYR A 98 1.62 -15.70 6.41
CA TYR A 98 0.39 -16.45 6.13
C TYR A 98 0.60 -17.96 6.25
N LYS A 99 1.66 -18.50 5.65
CA LYS A 99 1.99 -19.94 5.74
C LYS A 99 2.22 -20.37 7.19
N ASN A 100 2.98 -19.57 7.95
CA ASN A 100 3.23 -19.85 9.36
C ASN A 100 1.95 -19.87 10.21
N GLU A 101 1.07 -18.88 9.99
CA GLU A 101 -0.20 -18.81 10.74
C GLU A 101 -1.21 -19.89 10.30
N TYR A 102 -1.17 -20.28 9.02
CA TYR A 102 -1.96 -21.42 8.52
C TYR A 102 -1.54 -22.73 9.19
N GLU A 103 -0.24 -23.01 9.26
CA GLU A 103 0.29 -24.23 9.90
C GLU A 103 -0.01 -24.29 11.40
N LYS A 104 -0.04 -23.14 12.08
CA LYS A 104 -0.44 -23.05 13.50
C LYS A 104 -1.94 -23.11 13.73
N GLY A 105 -2.76 -23.10 12.70
CA GLY A 105 -4.22 -23.08 12.82
C GLY A 105 -4.80 -21.75 13.32
N ASN A 106 -4.03 -20.66 13.28
CA ASN A 106 -4.41 -19.35 13.83
C ASN A 106 -5.21 -18.49 12.84
N LEU A 107 -5.39 -18.93 11.60
CA LEU A 107 -6.17 -18.15 10.64
C LEU A 107 -7.63 -18.07 11.07
N ARG A 108 -8.17 -16.86 11.08
CA ARG A 108 -9.61 -16.65 11.28
C ARG A 108 -10.38 -17.31 10.14
N LYS A 109 -11.33 -18.19 10.52
CA LYS A 109 -12.30 -18.80 9.59
C LYS A 109 -13.37 -17.78 9.22
#